data_89e1312b110ff78ccea822a611a9458a
#
_entry.id   89e1312b110ff78ccea822a611a9458a
#
_cell.length_a   1.000
_cell.length_b   1.000
_cell.length_c   1.000
_cell.angle_alpha   90.00
_cell.angle_beta   90.00
_cell.angle_gamma   90.00
#
_symmetry.space_group_name_H-M   'P 1'
#
loop_
_entity.id
_entity.type
_entity.pdbx_description
1 polymer ?
#
loop_
_entity_poly.entity_id
_entity_poly.type
_entity_poly.pdbx_seq_one_letter_code
_entity_poly.pdbx_strand_id
1 'polypeptide(L)'
;MNSSIAGSCGWRIRRETAAAALESLLLELATPWRARDDGGVRILDAIQARALPCDQLFLLGMNHGAWPHEVREDPFLSDAIRESLCARLRRPIPIRARALAEERFLLGLLLSQARARVTTTFAA
;
A
#
# COMPACT_ATOMS: atom_id res chain seq x y z
N MET A 1 39.06 31.54 5.79
CA MET A 1 39.47 30.58 6.84
C MET A 1 38.20 29.98 7.39
N ASN A 2 37.96 28.82 6.91
CA ASN A 2 37.79 27.54 7.55
C ASN A 2 36.49 27.39 8.34
N SER A 3 35.74 26.37 8.24
CA SER A 3 35.89 25.05 7.63
C SER A 3 34.59 24.30 7.75
N SER A 4 34.30 23.59 6.74
CA SER A 4 33.50 22.40 6.65
C SER A 4 33.51 21.53 7.90
N ILE A 5 32.34 21.20 8.45
CA ILE A 5 32.15 19.93 9.16
C ILE A 5 30.85 19.30 8.63
N ALA A 6 30.99 18.61 7.53
CA ALA A 6 30.04 17.60 7.12
C ALA A 6 30.36 16.33 7.94
N GLY A 7 29.80 16.22 9.14
CA GLY A 7 29.76 14.99 9.90
C GLY A 7 28.68 14.09 9.33
N SER A 8 29.04 13.18 8.41
CA SER A 8 28.17 12.07 8.03
C SER A 8 28.04 11.13 9.24
N CYS A 9 27.03 11.33 10.06
CA CYS A 9 26.69 10.41 11.13
C CYS A 9 26.04 9.17 10.49
N GLY A 10 26.89 8.25 10.04
CA GLY A 10 26.48 6.96 9.49
C GLY A 10 25.99 6.03 10.59
N TRP A 11 24.76 6.18 11.04
CA TRP A 11 24.10 5.20 11.91
C TRP A 11 23.81 3.94 11.10
N ARG A 12 24.69 2.94 11.20
CA ARG A 12 24.38 1.58 10.75
C ARG A 12 23.55 0.89 11.84
N ILE A 13 22.26 1.00 11.76
CA ILE A 13 21.34 0.22 12.59
C ILE A 13 21.33 -1.21 12.03
N ARG A 14 21.57 -2.21 12.87
CA ARG A 14 21.40 -3.62 12.49
C ARG A 14 19.93 -3.86 12.14
N ARG A 15 19.67 -4.67 11.10
CA ARG A 15 18.30 -4.95 10.63
C ARG A 15 17.39 -5.47 11.74
N GLU A 16 17.92 -6.31 12.61
CA GLU A 16 17.19 -6.88 13.76
C GLU A 16 16.79 -5.81 14.78
N THR A 17 17.67 -4.86 15.06
CA THR A 17 17.36 -3.75 15.98
C THR A 17 16.34 -2.77 15.38
N ALA A 18 16.41 -2.55 14.06
CA ALA A 18 15.45 -1.70 13.36
C ALA A 18 14.05 -2.35 13.31
N ALA A 19 13.98 -3.66 13.08
CA ALA A 19 12.72 -4.39 13.08
C ALA A 19 12.06 -4.37 14.46
N ALA A 20 12.81 -4.69 15.53
CA ALA A 20 12.29 -4.66 16.89
C ALA A 20 11.85 -3.25 17.33
N ALA A 21 12.59 -2.21 16.94
CA ALA A 21 12.21 -0.83 17.21
C ALA A 21 10.93 -0.42 16.45
N LEU A 22 10.79 -0.86 15.21
CA LEU A 22 9.57 -0.62 14.43
C LEU A 22 8.35 -1.34 15.01
N GLU A 23 8.50 -2.61 15.42
CA GLU A 23 7.42 -3.35 16.08
C GLU A 23 7.00 -2.67 17.38
N SER A 24 7.94 -2.25 18.22
CA SER A 24 7.64 -1.54 19.46
C SER A 24 6.92 -0.21 19.20
N LEU A 25 7.38 0.57 18.24
CA LEU A 25 6.74 1.83 17.86
C LEU A 25 5.34 1.62 17.29
N LEU A 26 5.10 0.58 16.50
CA LEU A 26 3.78 0.27 15.95
C LEU A 26 2.80 -0.17 17.03
N LEU A 27 3.26 -0.85 18.08
CA LEU A 27 2.43 -1.25 19.22
C LEU A 27 2.12 -0.07 20.17
N GLU A 28 3.00 0.91 20.27
CA GLU A 28 2.81 2.09 21.12
C GLU A 28 1.99 3.21 20.44
N LEU A 29 1.93 3.23 19.11
CA LEU A 29 1.23 4.27 18.34
C LEU A 29 -0.29 3.99 18.23
N ALA A 30 -0.97 3.81 19.34
CA ALA A 30 -2.43 3.96 19.44
C ALA A 30 -2.86 5.45 19.43
N THR A 31 -2.07 6.32 18.83
CA THR A 31 -2.35 7.76 18.81
C THR A 31 -3.18 8.09 17.58
N PRO A 32 -4.26 8.88 17.71
CA PRO A 32 -5.05 9.30 16.56
C PRO A 32 -4.13 10.07 15.59
N TRP A 33 -3.98 9.51 14.41
CA TRP A 33 -3.18 10.05 13.33
C TRP A 33 -3.63 11.47 13.00
N ARG A 34 -2.83 12.45 13.32
CA ARG A 34 -2.89 13.76 12.68
C ARG A 34 -1.89 13.76 11.54
N ALA A 35 -2.39 13.82 10.32
CA ALA A 35 -1.55 14.02 9.15
C ALA A 35 -0.85 15.38 9.26
N ARG A 36 0.36 15.39 9.82
CA ARG A 36 1.27 16.51 9.71
C ARG A 36 2.07 16.34 8.43
N ASP A 37 2.11 17.38 7.63
CA ASP A 37 2.83 17.41 6.36
C ASP A 37 4.30 17.87 6.59
N ASP A 38 4.95 17.24 7.53
CA ASP A 38 6.29 17.63 8.04
C ASP A 38 7.43 16.81 7.40
N GLY A 39 7.20 16.24 6.20
CA GLY A 39 8.27 15.58 5.44
C GLY A 39 8.73 14.22 6.00
N GLY A 40 7.93 13.57 6.85
CA GLY A 40 8.22 12.26 7.42
C GLY A 40 7.81 11.09 6.54
N VAL A 41 8.08 9.86 7.02
CA VAL A 41 7.60 8.62 6.40
C VAL A 41 6.15 8.40 6.79
N ARG A 42 5.28 8.19 5.80
CA ARG A 42 3.87 7.87 5.98
C ARG A 42 3.64 6.38 5.74
N ILE A 43 2.98 5.71 6.66
CA ILE A 43 2.54 4.32 6.50
C ILE A 43 1.04 4.36 6.29
N LEU A 44 0.59 3.89 5.13
CA LEU A 44 -0.79 4.02 4.66
C LEU A 44 -1.22 2.72 4.01
N ASP A 45 -2.51 2.43 4.02
CA ASP A 45 -3.05 1.42 3.12
C ASP A 45 -3.10 1.94 1.67
N ALA A 46 -3.30 1.04 0.71
CA ALA A 46 -3.28 1.38 -0.71
C ALA A 46 -4.37 2.40 -1.10
N ILE A 47 -5.52 2.36 -0.44
CA ILE A 47 -6.64 3.28 -0.71
C ILE A 47 -6.34 4.67 -0.16
N GLN A 48 -5.76 4.74 1.04
CA GLN A 48 -5.36 6.00 1.66
C GLN A 48 -4.20 6.66 0.92
N ALA A 49 -3.27 5.87 0.39
CA ALA A 49 -2.10 6.35 -0.33
C ALA A 49 -2.42 6.86 -1.75
N ARG A 50 -3.59 6.50 -2.31
CA ARG A 50 -4.01 6.97 -3.63
C ARG A 50 -4.07 8.50 -3.67
N ALA A 51 -3.59 9.09 -4.75
CA ALA A 51 -3.57 10.54 -4.96
C ALA A 51 -2.69 11.34 -3.98
N LEU A 52 -1.77 10.68 -3.27
CA LEU A 52 -0.77 11.34 -2.43
C LEU A 52 0.59 11.27 -3.10
N PRO A 53 1.05 12.34 -3.76
CA PRO A 53 2.36 12.34 -4.39
C PRO A 53 3.47 12.19 -3.37
N CYS A 54 4.49 11.41 -3.71
CA CYS A 54 5.65 11.15 -2.86
C CYS A 54 6.92 11.06 -3.72
N ASP A 55 8.07 11.32 -3.12
CA ASP A 55 9.33 11.16 -3.83
C ASP A 55 9.72 9.68 -3.92
N GLN A 56 9.52 8.94 -2.84
CA GLN A 56 9.82 7.52 -2.76
C GLN A 56 8.61 6.74 -2.26
N LEU A 57 8.26 5.68 -2.97
CA LEU A 57 7.19 4.78 -2.63
C LEU A 57 7.75 3.40 -2.29
N PHE A 58 7.38 2.87 -1.13
CA PHE A 58 7.68 1.52 -0.71
C PHE A 58 6.39 0.70 -0.67
N LEU A 59 6.29 -0.30 -1.55
CA LEU A 59 5.17 -1.25 -1.57
C LEU A 59 5.60 -2.52 -0.85
N LEU A 60 4.99 -2.80 0.27
CA LEU A 60 5.33 -3.93 1.12
C LEU A 60 4.39 -5.09 0.87
N GLY A 61 4.92 -6.33 0.96
CA GLY A 61 4.12 -7.54 0.87
C GLY A 61 3.58 -7.86 -0.52
N MET A 62 4.31 -7.53 -1.58
CA MET A 62 3.96 -7.83 -2.97
C MET A 62 4.13 -9.31 -3.31
N ASN A 63 3.54 -10.18 -2.47
CA ASN A 63 3.60 -11.62 -2.67
C ASN A 63 2.57 -12.08 -3.69
N HIS A 64 2.87 -13.16 -4.39
CA HIS A 64 1.92 -13.78 -5.32
C HIS A 64 0.59 -14.09 -4.61
N GLY A 65 -0.51 -13.63 -5.18
CA GLY A 65 -1.86 -13.80 -4.63
C GLY A 65 -2.20 -12.92 -3.41
N ALA A 66 -1.21 -12.24 -2.80
CA ALA A 66 -1.48 -11.30 -1.71
C ALA A 66 -1.94 -9.93 -2.24
N TRP A 67 -1.28 -9.44 -3.28
CA TRP A 67 -1.71 -8.21 -3.97
C TRP A 67 -1.05 -8.10 -5.36
N PRO A 68 -1.82 -7.86 -6.44
CA PRO A 68 -3.29 -7.86 -6.51
C PRO A 68 -3.88 -9.21 -6.09
N HIS A 69 -5.03 -9.17 -5.38
CA HIS A 69 -5.65 -10.40 -4.88
C HIS A 69 -6.14 -11.28 -6.03
N GLU A 70 -5.95 -12.58 -5.88
CA GLU A 70 -6.64 -13.52 -6.77
C GLU A 70 -8.14 -13.48 -6.50
N VAL A 71 -8.88 -13.19 -7.55
CA VAL A 71 -10.34 -13.18 -7.45
C VAL A 71 -10.83 -14.62 -7.52
N ARG A 72 -11.24 -15.16 -6.38
CA ARG A 72 -11.94 -16.45 -6.33
C ARG A 72 -13.43 -16.22 -6.51
N GLU A 73 -14.01 -16.94 -7.46
CA GLU A 73 -15.45 -16.90 -7.68
C GLU A 73 -16.17 -17.51 -6.46
N ASP A 74 -17.26 -16.87 -6.04
CA ASP A 74 -18.09 -17.39 -4.96
C ASP A 74 -18.88 -18.60 -5.49
N PRO A 75 -18.76 -19.78 -4.88
CA PRO A 75 -19.43 -20.99 -5.35
C PRO A 75 -20.96 -20.88 -5.29
N PHE A 76 -21.51 -20.04 -4.42
CA PHE A 76 -22.96 -19.87 -4.26
C PHE A 76 -23.51 -18.73 -5.10
N LEU A 77 -22.70 -17.70 -5.36
CA LEU A 77 -23.13 -16.50 -6.07
C LEU A 77 -22.10 -16.14 -7.14
N SER A 78 -22.13 -16.91 -8.22
CA SER A 78 -21.24 -16.70 -9.37
C SER A 78 -21.51 -15.34 -10.06
N ASP A 79 -20.54 -14.84 -10.80
CA ASP A 79 -20.65 -13.56 -11.50
C ASP A 79 -21.81 -13.58 -12.51
N ALA A 80 -22.09 -14.72 -13.16
CA ALA A 80 -23.26 -14.88 -14.05
C ALA A 80 -24.60 -14.70 -13.30
N ILE A 81 -24.69 -15.25 -12.08
CA ILE A 81 -25.88 -15.04 -11.23
C ILE A 81 -25.98 -13.57 -10.80
N ARG A 82 -24.86 -12.94 -10.44
CA ARG A 82 -24.81 -11.51 -10.07
C ARG A 82 -25.30 -10.62 -11.21
N GLU A 83 -24.87 -10.88 -12.44
CA GLU A 83 -25.31 -10.15 -13.63
C GLU A 83 -26.82 -10.30 -13.87
N SER A 84 -27.35 -11.52 -13.74
CA SER A 84 -28.76 -11.77 -13.88
C SER A 84 -29.60 -11.06 -12.80
N LEU A 85 -29.08 -11.03 -11.56
CA LEU A 85 -29.70 -10.31 -10.46
C LEU A 85 -29.64 -8.79 -10.65
N CYS A 86 -28.51 -8.25 -11.14
CA CYS A 86 -28.38 -6.84 -11.50
C CYS A 86 -29.47 -6.42 -12.49
N ALA A 87 -29.69 -7.23 -13.53
CA ALA A 87 -30.70 -6.94 -14.54
C ALA A 87 -32.13 -6.95 -13.96
N ARG A 88 -32.41 -7.91 -13.07
CA ARG A 88 -33.75 -8.07 -12.45
C ARG A 88 -34.03 -7.01 -11.38
N LEU A 89 -33.06 -6.73 -10.53
CA LEU A 89 -33.22 -5.81 -9.40
C LEU A 89 -33.00 -4.35 -9.78
N ARG A 90 -32.48 -4.08 -10.99
CA ARG A 90 -32.04 -2.76 -11.44
C ARG A 90 -31.11 -2.05 -10.44
N ARG A 91 -30.30 -2.82 -9.73
CA ARG A 91 -29.30 -2.33 -8.79
C ARG A 91 -27.94 -2.90 -9.14
N PRO A 92 -26.87 -2.10 -9.07
CA PRO A 92 -25.51 -2.59 -9.29
C PRO A 92 -25.13 -3.57 -8.17
N ILE A 93 -24.80 -4.80 -8.54
CA ILE A 93 -24.21 -5.78 -7.65
C ILE A 93 -22.74 -5.92 -8.05
N PRO A 94 -21.77 -5.82 -7.12
CA PRO A 94 -20.36 -5.93 -7.45
C PRO A 94 -20.05 -7.28 -8.12
N ILE A 95 -19.44 -7.23 -9.30
CA ILE A 95 -18.97 -8.39 -10.06
C ILE A 95 -17.52 -8.64 -9.68
N ARG A 96 -17.18 -9.87 -9.28
CA ARG A 96 -15.85 -10.23 -8.80
C ARG A 96 -14.76 -10.07 -9.86
N ALA A 97 -15.04 -10.39 -11.10
CA ALA A 97 -14.10 -10.21 -12.20
C ALA A 97 -13.62 -8.75 -12.36
N ARG A 98 -14.41 -7.77 -11.95
CA ARG A 98 -14.02 -6.35 -11.96
C ARG A 98 -13.05 -6.00 -10.83
N ALA A 99 -13.09 -6.71 -9.71
CA ALA A 99 -12.25 -6.40 -8.56
C ALA A 99 -10.75 -6.48 -8.89
N LEU A 100 -10.34 -7.44 -9.71
CA LEU A 100 -8.94 -7.54 -10.16
C LEU A 100 -8.53 -6.34 -11.03
N ALA A 101 -9.43 -5.87 -11.88
CA ALA A 101 -9.18 -4.68 -12.71
C ALA A 101 -9.07 -3.41 -11.83
N GLU A 102 -9.90 -3.30 -10.80
CA GLU A 102 -9.87 -2.21 -9.83
C GLU A 102 -8.58 -2.20 -9.01
N GLU A 103 -8.11 -3.36 -8.56
CA GLU A 103 -6.84 -3.49 -7.85
C GLU A 103 -5.63 -3.16 -8.72
N ARG A 104 -5.64 -3.62 -9.99
CA ARG A 104 -4.60 -3.26 -10.95
C ARG A 104 -4.60 -1.76 -11.27
N PHE A 105 -5.76 -1.17 -11.37
CA PHE A 105 -5.91 0.27 -11.54
C PHE A 105 -5.35 1.03 -10.32
N LEU A 106 -5.69 0.58 -9.11
CA LEU A 106 -5.15 1.15 -7.87
C LEU A 106 -3.62 1.05 -7.82
N LEU A 107 -3.05 -0.10 -8.20
CA LEU A 107 -1.61 -0.26 -8.31
C LEU A 107 -1.00 0.75 -9.30
N GLY A 108 -1.61 0.90 -10.47
CA GLY A 108 -1.18 1.89 -11.46
C GLY A 108 -1.21 3.31 -10.91
N LEU A 109 -2.28 3.66 -10.18
CA LEU A 109 -2.36 4.96 -9.51
C LEU A 109 -1.24 5.15 -8.48
N LEU A 110 -0.97 4.17 -7.65
CA LEU A 110 0.10 4.26 -6.64
C LEU A 110 1.47 4.43 -7.30
N LEU A 111 1.75 3.65 -8.33
CA LEU A 111 3.01 3.76 -9.07
C LEU A 111 3.19 5.15 -9.71
N SER A 112 2.10 5.76 -10.17
CA SER A 112 2.13 7.09 -10.76
C SER A 112 2.38 8.22 -9.77
N GLN A 113 2.21 7.99 -8.46
CA GLN A 113 2.44 9.00 -7.42
C GLN A 113 3.93 9.16 -7.07
N ALA A 114 4.75 8.15 -7.34
CA ALA A 114 6.18 8.19 -7.05
C ALA A 114 6.93 9.04 -8.08
N ARG A 115 7.63 10.07 -7.61
CA ARG A 115 8.38 10.99 -8.47
C ARG A 115 9.80 10.50 -8.76
N ALA A 116 10.44 9.84 -7.81
CA ALA A 116 11.84 9.47 -7.91
C ALA A 116 12.08 7.96 -7.90
N ARG A 117 11.44 7.21 -7.00
CA ARG A 117 11.72 5.78 -6.83
C ARG A 117 10.51 5.00 -6.33
N VAL A 118 10.36 3.80 -6.85
CA VAL A 118 9.47 2.77 -6.29
C VAL A 118 10.33 1.59 -5.84
N THR A 119 10.07 1.09 -4.65
CA THR A 119 10.70 -0.11 -4.10
C THR A 119 9.60 -1.08 -3.68
N THR A 120 9.67 -2.31 -4.16
CA THR A 120 8.74 -3.37 -3.81
C THR A 120 9.42 -4.40 -2.94
N THR A 121 8.71 -4.96 -1.97
CA THR A 121 9.20 -6.05 -1.13
C THR A 121 8.27 -7.24 -1.22
N PHE A 122 8.83 -8.43 -1.22
CA PHE A 122 8.12 -9.70 -1.21
C PHE A 122 8.86 -10.69 -0.30
N ALA A 123 8.13 -11.63 0.28
CA ALA A 123 8.73 -12.74 1.00
C ALA A 123 9.09 -13.85 -0.01
N ALA A 124 10.29 -14.40 0.12
CA ALA A 124 10.77 -15.54 -0.66
C ALA A 124 10.33 -16.85 -0.02
#